data_c1a3ee1bff57c7af9d20791270d0db7e
#
_entry.id   c1a3ee1bff57c7af9d20791270d0db7e
#
_cell.length_a   1.000
_cell.length_b   1.000
_cell.length_c   1.000
_cell.angle_alpha   90.00
_cell.angle_beta   90.00
_cell.angle_gamma   90.00
#
_symmetry.space_group_name_H-M   'P 1'
#
loop_
_entity.id
_entity.type
_entity.pdbx_description
1 polymer ?
#
loop_
_entity_poly.entity_id
_entity_poly.type
_entity_poly.pdbx_seq_one_letter_code
_entity_poly.pdbx_strand_id
1 'polypeptide(L)'
;MPTEERLTSPMNTAGSAAFPRFAVPRGTRADHVEADTFKAVMGAFPTGVTVVTTTDSQGFPCGFTCSAACSVSQDPPLLLICADSGSRVLREITERGRFVVNFLRSDRGWVSALFASKRPDRFTSIEWRPSRRHGLPWLSTDTIAHAECEVAATVEAGDHVVVIGTILDGDVLSEPDGPLMYWRRQYAGWPTEDAVTAGLTMATEG
;
A
#
# COMPACT_ATOMS: atom_id res chain seq x y z
N MET A 1 20.90 -24.73 34.37
CA MET A 1 20.15 -25.24 33.23
C MET A 1 18.74 -24.65 33.29
N PRO A 2 18.40 -23.55 32.59
CA PRO A 2 16.99 -23.10 32.50
C PRO A 2 16.31 -23.81 31.34
N THR A 3 15.13 -24.33 31.64
CA THR A 3 14.20 -25.07 30.77
C THR A 3 13.62 -24.14 29.70
N GLU A 4 13.76 -24.52 28.43
CA GLU A 4 13.08 -23.91 27.31
C GLU A 4 11.55 -24.19 27.41
N GLU A 5 10.77 -23.18 27.71
CA GLU A 5 9.34 -23.19 27.53
C GLU A 5 9.02 -23.03 26.06
N ARG A 6 8.67 -24.13 25.39
CA ARG A 6 8.08 -24.11 24.04
C ARG A 6 6.69 -23.50 24.14
N LEU A 7 6.53 -22.30 23.59
CA LEU A 7 5.22 -21.71 23.29
C LEU A 7 4.55 -22.54 22.17
N THR A 8 3.71 -23.46 22.58
CA THR A 8 2.79 -24.17 21.67
C THR A 8 1.62 -23.25 21.34
N SER A 9 1.59 -22.75 20.09
CA SER A 9 0.40 -22.11 19.54
C SER A 9 -0.73 -23.12 19.37
N PRO A 10 -1.96 -22.81 19.76
CA PRO A 10 -3.11 -23.65 19.48
C PRO A 10 -3.45 -23.60 17.99
N MET A 11 -3.58 -24.76 17.34
CA MET A 11 -4.13 -24.88 16.00
C MET A 11 -5.59 -24.41 16.01
N ASN A 12 -5.90 -23.37 15.24
CA ASN A 12 -7.23 -22.84 15.10
C ASN A 12 -7.92 -23.41 13.87
N THR A 13 -9.08 -24.02 14.10
CA THR A 13 -9.98 -24.55 13.07
C THR A 13 -10.72 -23.42 12.38
N ALA A 14 -10.68 -23.41 11.06
CA ALA A 14 -11.52 -22.74 10.07
C ALA A 14 -12.26 -21.43 10.44
N GLY A 15 -11.82 -20.29 9.87
CA GLY A 15 -12.70 -19.15 9.63
C GLY A 15 -12.33 -17.83 10.29
N SER A 16 -11.10 -17.40 10.25
CA SER A 16 -10.58 -16.01 10.30
C SER A 16 -9.06 -16.10 10.43
N ALA A 17 -8.33 -15.51 9.51
CA ALA A 17 -6.88 -15.48 9.60
C ALA A 17 -6.46 -14.65 10.84
N ALA A 18 -6.08 -15.33 11.93
CA ALA A 18 -5.62 -14.68 13.15
C ALA A 18 -4.15 -14.30 12.99
N PHE A 19 -3.89 -13.04 12.67
CA PHE A 19 -2.56 -12.45 12.69
C PHE A 19 -2.40 -11.53 13.93
N PRO A 20 -1.17 -11.25 14.39
CA PRO A 20 -0.91 -10.37 15.53
C PRO A 20 -1.46 -8.95 15.29
N ARG A 21 -2.11 -8.41 16.32
CA ARG A 21 -2.65 -7.04 16.33
C ARG A 21 -2.01 -6.26 17.47
N PHE A 22 -1.51 -5.08 17.16
CA PHE A 22 -0.88 -4.18 18.10
C PHE A 22 -1.58 -2.82 18.05
N ALA A 23 -1.36 -1.99 19.07
CA ALA A 23 -1.86 -0.61 19.07
C ALA A 23 -0.75 0.33 19.58
N VAL A 24 -0.61 1.48 18.92
CA VAL A 24 0.23 2.57 19.41
C VAL A 24 -0.59 3.38 20.41
N PRO A 25 -0.11 3.58 21.65
CA PRO A 25 -0.81 4.39 22.64
C PRO A 25 -1.06 5.80 22.10
N ARG A 26 -2.26 6.32 22.33
CA ARG A 26 -2.59 7.71 22.00
C ARG A 26 -1.93 8.61 23.04
N GLY A 27 -0.97 9.44 22.62
CA GLY A 27 -0.39 10.46 23.46
C GLY A 27 -1.40 11.55 23.87
N THR A 28 -1.00 12.45 24.79
CA THR A 28 -1.82 13.61 25.15
C THR A 28 -1.78 14.65 24.04
N ARG A 29 -2.91 15.31 23.76
CA ARG A 29 -3.05 16.29 22.67
C ARG A 29 -2.13 17.52 22.83
N ALA A 30 -1.64 17.80 24.03
CA ALA A 30 -0.79 18.96 24.33
C ALA A 30 0.62 18.88 23.71
N ASP A 31 1.06 17.67 23.33
CA ASP A 31 2.43 17.43 22.84
C ASP A 31 2.50 17.24 21.31
N HIS A 32 1.40 17.46 20.60
CA HIS A 32 1.32 17.21 19.16
C HIS A 32 1.35 18.52 18.35
N VAL A 33 1.92 18.45 17.15
CA VAL A 33 1.82 19.54 16.18
C VAL A 33 0.38 19.69 15.68
N GLU A 34 0.01 20.91 15.32
CA GLU A 34 -1.30 21.18 14.70
C GLU A 34 -1.42 20.50 13.33
N ALA A 35 -2.65 20.19 12.92
CA ALA A 35 -2.94 19.43 11.69
C ALA A 35 -2.34 20.06 10.42
N ASP A 36 -2.29 21.40 10.35
CA ASP A 36 -1.75 22.09 9.17
C ASP A 36 -0.23 22.01 9.13
N THR A 37 0.45 22.06 10.28
CA THR A 37 1.89 21.79 10.39
C THR A 37 2.21 20.35 9.96
N PHE A 38 1.44 19.38 10.46
CA PHE A 38 1.58 17.98 10.04
C PHE A 38 1.44 17.81 8.52
N LYS A 39 0.39 18.40 7.92
CA LYS A 39 0.17 18.35 6.46
C LYS A 39 1.29 19.03 5.67
N ALA A 40 1.84 20.14 6.18
CA ALA A 40 2.94 20.84 5.52
C ALA A 40 4.23 20.02 5.53
N VAL A 41 4.56 19.41 6.69
CA VAL A 41 5.73 18.53 6.84
C VAL A 41 5.60 17.28 5.95
N MET A 42 4.48 16.56 6.06
CA MET A 42 4.28 15.34 5.27
C MET A 42 4.13 15.63 3.78
N GLY A 43 3.55 16.76 3.40
CA GLY A 43 3.46 17.22 2.02
C GLY A 43 4.79 17.61 1.38
N ALA A 44 5.85 17.83 2.16
CA ALA A 44 7.20 18.05 1.65
C ALA A 44 7.90 16.75 1.22
N PHE A 45 7.42 15.59 1.67
CA PHE A 45 7.97 14.28 1.32
C PHE A 45 7.27 13.72 0.08
N PRO A 46 7.98 13.50 -1.05
CA PRO A 46 7.41 12.87 -2.22
C PRO A 46 7.20 11.37 -1.98
N THR A 47 6.08 10.84 -2.45
CA THR A 47 5.75 9.42 -2.33
C THR A 47 5.44 8.81 -3.69
N GLY A 48 5.66 7.52 -3.84
CA GLY A 48 5.02 6.75 -4.89
C GLY A 48 3.51 6.66 -4.66
N VAL A 49 2.76 6.33 -5.71
CA VAL A 49 1.30 6.16 -5.64
C VAL A 49 0.94 4.71 -5.96
N THR A 50 0.16 4.11 -5.07
CA THR A 50 -0.35 2.76 -5.25
C THR A 50 -1.87 2.72 -5.16
N VAL A 51 -2.46 1.66 -5.71
CA VAL A 51 -3.83 1.25 -5.41
C VAL A 51 -3.78 -0.10 -4.72
N VAL A 52 -4.34 -0.17 -3.52
CA VAL A 52 -4.47 -1.42 -2.77
C VAL A 52 -5.82 -2.03 -3.10
N THR A 53 -5.83 -3.30 -3.49
CA THR A 53 -7.03 -4.02 -3.93
C THR A 53 -7.20 -5.33 -3.17
N THR A 54 -8.46 -5.72 -3.00
CA THR A 54 -8.88 -7.03 -2.50
C THR A 54 -10.29 -7.35 -3.02
N THR A 55 -10.92 -8.39 -2.55
CA THR A 55 -12.33 -8.67 -2.81
C THR A 55 -13.15 -8.55 -1.53
N ASP A 56 -14.42 -8.19 -1.65
CA ASP A 56 -15.35 -8.20 -0.51
C ASP A 56 -15.88 -9.61 -0.20
N SER A 57 -16.77 -9.71 0.80
CA SER A 57 -17.35 -10.98 1.25
C SER A 57 -18.17 -11.71 0.18
N GLN A 58 -18.59 -11.02 -0.88
CA GLN A 58 -19.31 -11.59 -2.02
C GLN A 58 -18.40 -11.88 -3.21
N GLY A 59 -17.09 -11.59 -3.10
CA GLY A 59 -16.12 -11.77 -4.17
C GLY A 59 -16.01 -10.59 -5.14
N PHE A 60 -16.72 -9.47 -4.90
CA PHE A 60 -16.59 -8.28 -5.74
C PHE A 60 -15.30 -7.52 -5.44
N PRO A 61 -14.65 -6.99 -6.50
CA PRO A 61 -13.43 -6.23 -6.34
C PRO A 61 -13.65 -4.93 -5.57
N CYS A 62 -12.75 -4.63 -4.67
CA CYS A 62 -12.70 -3.36 -3.95
C CYS A 62 -11.25 -2.88 -3.76
N GLY A 63 -11.06 -1.56 -3.56
CA GLY A 63 -9.72 -1.00 -3.45
C GLY A 63 -9.75 0.47 -3.06
N PHE A 64 -8.57 1.01 -2.74
CA PHE A 64 -8.36 2.43 -2.41
C PHE A 64 -6.95 2.87 -2.82
N THR A 65 -6.78 4.17 -3.06
CA THR A 65 -5.48 4.77 -3.32
C THR A 65 -4.68 4.89 -2.02
N CYS A 66 -3.43 4.45 -2.07
CA CYS A 66 -2.51 4.51 -0.94
C CYS A 66 -1.17 5.11 -1.39
N SER A 67 -0.74 6.18 -0.72
CA SER A 67 0.61 6.76 -0.87
C SER A 67 1.55 6.37 0.28
N ALA A 68 1.01 5.75 1.33
CA ALA A 68 1.74 5.28 2.49
C ALA A 68 2.04 3.77 2.36
N ALA A 69 2.87 3.43 1.39
CA ALA A 69 3.35 2.07 1.17
C ALA A 69 4.88 2.07 1.13
N CYS A 70 5.52 1.12 1.81
CA CYS A 70 6.97 0.95 1.74
C CYS A 70 7.41 -0.50 2.01
N SER A 71 8.64 -0.82 1.59
CA SER A 71 9.31 -2.07 1.96
C SER A 71 9.66 -2.10 3.45
N VAL A 72 9.59 -3.25 4.08
CA VAL A 72 9.91 -3.46 5.52
C VAL A 72 11.10 -4.40 5.67
N SER A 73 11.08 -5.54 4.99
CA SER A 73 12.11 -6.58 5.14
C SER A 73 12.28 -7.35 3.83
N GLN A 74 13.48 -7.85 3.60
CA GLN A 74 13.78 -8.74 2.49
C GLN A 74 13.65 -10.20 2.88
N ASP A 75 13.96 -10.54 4.11
CA ASP A 75 13.84 -11.90 4.65
C ASP A 75 13.23 -11.87 6.07
N PRO A 76 11.96 -12.28 6.21
CA PRO A 76 11.01 -12.59 5.15
C PRO A 76 10.66 -11.34 4.31
N PRO A 77 10.15 -11.51 3.08
CA PRO A 77 9.80 -10.38 2.20
C PRO A 77 8.52 -9.69 2.70
N LEU A 78 8.67 -8.52 3.31
CA LEU A 78 7.58 -7.76 3.92
C LEU A 78 7.48 -6.36 3.31
N LEU A 79 6.25 -5.92 3.12
CA LEU A 79 5.90 -4.51 2.89
C LEU A 79 4.86 -4.05 3.92
N LEU A 80 4.66 -2.75 4.04
CA LEU A 80 3.54 -2.18 4.79
C LEU A 80 2.72 -1.23 3.91
N ILE A 81 1.45 -1.09 4.31
CA ILE A 81 0.54 -0.04 3.85
C ILE A 81 -0.14 0.59 5.07
N CYS A 82 -0.56 1.87 4.94
CA CYS A 82 -1.41 2.50 5.94
C CYS A 82 -2.79 2.77 5.33
N ALA A 83 -3.84 2.41 6.06
CA ALA A 83 -5.22 2.60 5.65
C ALA A 83 -6.02 3.30 6.76
N ASP A 84 -6.94 4.19 6.38
CA ASP A 84 -7.90 4.82 7.28
C ASP A 84 -8.68 3.76 8.07
N SER A 85 -8.76 3.90 9.39
CA SER A 85 -9.41 2.92 10.29
C SER A 85 -10.91 2.74 10.01
N GLY A 86 -11.58 3.74 9.40
CA GLY A 86 -12.96 3.66 8.94
C GLY A 86 -13.14 3.06 7.55
N SER A 87 -12.04 2.68 6.86
CA SER A 87 -12.10 2.15 5.50
C SER A 87 -12.82 0.80 5.43
N ARG A 88 -13.85 0.70 4.58
CA ARG A 88 -14.50 -0.58 4.28
C ARG A 88 -13.49 -1.58 3.68
N VAL A 89 -12.60 -1.11 2.79
CA VAL A 89 -11.60 -1.99 2.16
C VAL A 89 -10.60 -2.54 3.17
N LEU A 90 -10.18 -1.73 4.17
CA LEU A 90 -9.34 -2.22 5.27
C LEU A 90 -10.01 -3.38 6.01
N ARG A 91 -11.32 -3.28 6.27
CA ARG A 91 -12.08 -4.36 6.92
C ARG A 91 -12.01 -5.64 6.10
N GLU A 92 -12.27 -5.57 4.78
CA GLU A 92 -12.17 -6.71 3.88
C GLU A 92 -10.75 -7.31 3.86
N ILE A 93 -9.70 -6.47 3.84
CA ILE A 93 -8.30 -6.92 3.93
C ILE A 93 -8.06 -7.68 5.23
N THR A 94 -8.51 -7.14 6.36
CA THR A 94 -8.27 -7.76 7.67
C THR A 94 -9.10 -9.02 7.90
N GLU A 95 -10.29 -9.11 7.34
CA GLU A 95 -11.14 -10.30 7.42
C GLU A 95 -10.65 -11.43 6.52
N ARG A 96 -10.17 -11.10 5.32
CA ARG A 96 -9.68 -12.07 4.34
C ARG A 96 -8.20 -12.38 4.47
N GLY A 97 -7.43 -11.52 5.11
CA GLY A 97 -6.00 -11.66 5.30
C GLY A 97 -5.17 -11.49 4.03
N ARG A 98 -5.72 -10.85 2.96
CA ARG A 98 -5.06 -10.82 1.64
C ARG A 98 -5.34 -9.52 0.90
N PHE A 99 -4.33 -9.05 0.12
CA PHE A 99 -4.45 -7.85 -0.71
C PHE A 99 -3.39 -7.84 -1.81
N VAL A 100 -3.59 -6.98 -2.81
CA VAL A 100 -2.59 -6.66 -3.83
C VAL A 100 -2.23 -5.19 -3.72
N VAL A 101 -0.94 -4.88 -3.77
CA VAL A 101 -0.43 -3.52 -3.94
C VAL A 101 -0.10 -3.32 -5.41
N ASN A 102 -0.79 -2.39 -6.07
CA ASN A 102 -0.63 -2.04 -7.47
C ASN A 102 0.14 -0.73 -7.57
N PHE A 103 1.40 -0.76 -8.04
CA PHE A 103 2.25 0.42 -8.21
C PHE A 103 1.92 1.11 -9.53
N LEU A 104 1.32 2.31 -9.47
CA LEU A 104 0.79 2.98 -10.66
C LEU A 104 1.87 3.52 -11.59
N ARG A 105 1.60 3.44 -12.90
CA ARG A 105 2.39 4.10 -13.96
C ARG A 105 2.22 5.63 -13.90
N SER A 106 3.22 6.34 -14.40
CA SER A 106 3.33 7.80 -14.36
C SER A 106 2.13 8.56 -14.94
N ASP A 107 1.47 8.00 -15.96
CA ASP A 107 0.31 8.57 -16.66
C ASP A 107 -1.05 8.20 -16.02
N ARG A 108 -1.05 7.51 -14.88
CA ARG A 108 -2.25 6.98 -14.22
C ARG A 108 -2.72 7.80 -13.01
N GLY A 109 -2.47 9.10 -13.00
CA GLY A 109 -3.02 10.01 -11.98
C GLY A 109 -4.54 9.96 -11.88
N TRP A 110 -5.25 9.74 -13.00
CA TRP A 110 -6.70 9.58 -13.02
C TRP A 110 -7.17 8.29 -12.31
N VAL A 111 -6.42 7.20 -12.40
CA VAL A 111 -6.69 5.94 -11.65
C VAL A 111 -6.57 6.20 -10.17
N SER A 112 -5.50 6.87 -9.74
CA SER A 112 -5.33 7.29 -8.35
C SER A 112 -6.52 8.12 -7.86
N ALA A 113 -6.95 9.14 -8.62
CA ALA A 113 -8.09 9.97 -8.26
C ALA A 113 -9.41 9.15 -8.18
N LEU A 114 -9.60 8.20 -9.08
CA LEU A 114 -10.76 7.30 -9.09
C LEU A 114 -10.82 6.47 -7.79
N PHE A 115 -9.71 5.83 -7.39
CA PHE A 115 -9.66 5.00 -6.19
C PHE A 115 -9.60 5.80 -4.88
N ALA A 116 -9.22 7.07 -4.92
CA ALA A 116 -9.35 8.00 -3.80
C ALA A 116 -10.79 8.51 -3.61
N SER A 117 -11.65 8.38 -4.62
CA SER A 117 -13.04 8.81 -4.56
C SER A 117 -13.92 7.82 -3.80
N LYS A 118 -15.14 8.26 -3.42
CA LYS A 118 -16.17 7.40 -2.79
C LYS A 118 -17.10 6.72 -3.80
N ARG A 119 -16.78 6.75 -5.10
CA ARG A 119 -17.61 6.15 -6.15
C ARG A 119 -17.73 4.64 -5.98
N PRO A 120 -18.93 4.05 -6.11
CA PRO A 120 -19.13 2.60 -5.97
C PRO A 120 -18.67 1.83 -7.22
N ASP A 121 -18.65 2.48 -8.39
CA ASP A 121 -18.44 1.90 -9.70
C ASP A 121 -16.97 1.97 -10.19
N ARG A 122 -16.00 2.04 -9.24
CA ARG A 122 -14.57 2.23 -9.59
C ARG A 122 -14.01 1.17 -10.50
N PHE A 123 -14.41 -0.08 -10.33
CA PHE A 123 -13.93 -1.22 -11.13
C PHE A 123 -14.63 -1.40 -12.48
N THR A 124 -15.71 -0.67 -12.76
CA THR A 124 -16.38 -0.74 -14.09
C THR A 124 -15.59 0.00 -15.18
N SER A 125 -14.72 0.93 -14.77
CA SER A 125 -13.93 1.77 -15.70
C SER A 125 -12.46 1.33 -15.74
N ILE A 126 -12.10 0.23 -15.07
CA ILE A 126 -10.73 -0.26 -14.92
C ILE A 126 -10.65 -1.69 -15.40
N GLU A 127 -9.67 -1.97 -16.25
CA GLU A 127 -9.31 -3.34 -16.59
C GLU A 127 -8.46 -3.94 -15.46
N TRP A 128 -8.82 -5.12 -15.03
CA TRP A 128 -8.06 -5.85 -14.03
C TRP A 128 -8.02 -7.34 -14.36
N ARG A 129 -7.02 -8.03 -13.84
CA ARG A 129 -6.86 -9.48 -13.98
C ARG A 129 -6.77 -10.12 -12.59
N PRO A 130 -7.16 -11.40 -12.45
CA PRO A 130 -6.93 -12.14 -11.22
C PRO A 130 -5.43 -12.32 -11.00
N SER A 131 -4.95 -12.05 -9.77
CA SER A 131 -3.58 -12.37 -9.34
C SER A 131 -3.36 -13.88 -9.28
N ARG A 132 -2.08 -14.31 -9.32
CA ARG A 132 -1.73 -15.73 -9.52
C ARG A 132 -2.05 -16.62 -8.32
N ARG A 133 -1.92 -16.12 -7.10
CA ARG A 133 -2.06 -16.93 -5.88
C ARG A 133 -3.51 -17.03 -5.41
N HIS A 134 -4.22 -15.90 -5.37
CA HIS A 134 -5.52 -15.81 -4.72
C HIS A 134 -6.62 -15.22 -5.60
N GLY A 135 -6.32 -14.92 -6.88
CA GLY A 135 -7.30 -14.37 -7.81
C GLY A 135 -7.78 -12.96 -7.46
N LEU A 136 -7.01 -12.20 -6.69
CA LEU A 136 -7.34 -10.83 -6.29
C LEU A 136 -7.19 -9.85 -7.46
N PRO A 137 -7.88 -8.70 -7.44
CA PRO A 137 -7.81 -7.75 -8.54
C PRO A 137 -6.42 -7.14 -8.69
N TRP A 138 -5.75 -7.42 -9.81
CA TRP A 138 -4.52 -6.78 -10.26
C TRP A 138 -4.80 -5.85 -11.42
N LEU A 139 -4.45 -4.57 -11.31
CA LEU A 139 -4.67 -3.52 -12.32
C LEU A 139 -3.59 -3.59 -13.41
N SER A 140 -3.60 -4.67 -14.21
CA SER A 140 -2.50 -5.08 -15.08
C SER A 140 -2.09 -4.08 -16.16
N THR A 141 -3.00 -3.20 -16.59
CA THR A 141 -2.74 -2.17 -17.62
C THR A 141 -2.32 -0.84 -17.04
N ASP A 142 -2.51 -0.62 -15.75
CA ASP A 142 -2.33 0.67 -15.09
C ASP A 142 -1.12 0.72 -14.14
N THR A 143 -0.37 -0.40 -14.04
CA THR A 143 0.73 -0.56 -13.09
C THR A 143 2.05 -0.83 -13.77
N ILE A 144 3.16 -0.44 -13.12
CA ILE A 144 4.52 -0.84 -13.48
C ILE A 144 4.95 -2.12 -12.75
N ALA A 145 4.34 -2.38 -11.60
CA ALA A 145 4.60 -3.55 -10.78
C ALA A 145 3.40 -3.84 -9.88
N HIS A 146 3.32 -5.06 -9.36
CA HIS A 146 2.38 -5.40 -8.31
C HIS A 146 3.01 -6.35 -7.29
N ALA A 147 2.47 -6.36 -6.08
CA ALA A 147 2.80 -7.34 -5.05
C ALA A 147 1.52 -7.93 -4.47
N GLU A 148 1.37 -9.25 -4.54
CA GLU A 148 0.29 -10.00 -3.89
C GLU A 148 0.74 -10.42 -2.49
N CYS A 149 -0.05 -10.07 -1.47
CA CYS A 149 0.34 -10.17 -0.08
C CYS A 149 -0.68 -10.92 0.77
N GLU A 150 -0.17 -11.65 1.78
CA GLU A 150 -0.92 -12.06 2.96
C GLU A 150 -0.61 -11.14 4.14
N VAL A 151 -1.64 -10.82 4.94
CA VAL A 151 -1.49 -10.01 6.15
C VAL A 151 -0.68 -10.77 7.19
N ALA A 152 0.49 -10.24 7.54
CA ALA A 152 1.36 -10.79 8.59
C ALA A 152 1.02 -10.21 9.96
N ALA A 153 0.70 -8.91 10.04
CA ALA A 153 0.33 -8.22 11.27
C ALA A 153 -0.43 -6.93 10.97
N THR A 154 -1.11 -6.39 11.97
CA THR A 154 -1.68 -5.05 11.95
C THR A 154 -1.31 -4.25 13.19
N VAL A 155 -1.12 -2.92 13.02
CA VAL A 155 -0.86 -2.00 14.13
C VAL A 155 -1.86 -0.84 14.04
N GLU A 156 -2.71 -0.69 15.06
CA GLU A 156 -3.57 0.49 15.19
C GLU A 156 -2.72 1.72 15.53
N ALA A 157 -2.77 2.74 14.69
CA ALA A 157 -1.94 3.93 14.78
C ALA A 157 -2.79 5.21 14.57
N GLY A 158 -3.39 5.71 15.62
CA GLY A 158 -4.24 6.91 15.58
C GLY A 158 -5.53 6.68 14.79
N ASP A 159 -5.70 7.41 13.68
CA ASP A 159 -6.84 7.30 12.76
C ASP A 159 -6.57 6.34 11.58
N HIS A 160 -5.40 5.69 11.57
CA HIS A 160 -5.00 4.72 10.57
C HIS A 160 -4.65 3.36 11.20
N VAL A 161 -4.59 2.35 10.35
CA VAL A 161 -4.04 1.03 10.67
C VAL A 161 -2.88 0.76 9.71
N VAL A 162 -1.72 0.42 10.27
CA VAL A 162 -0.59 -0.11 9.51
C VAL A 162 -0.83 -1.60 9.31
N VAL A 163 -0.88 -2.02 8.05
CA VAL A 163 -1.00 -3.43 7.67
C VAL A 163 0.34 -3.88 7.14
N ILE A 164 0.96 -4.85 7.78
CA ILE A 164 2.19 -5.50 7.33
C ILE A 164 1.78 -6.75 6.55
N GLY A 165 2.26 -6.86 5.32
CA GLY A 165 1.98 -7.99 4.44
C GLY A 165 3.25 -8.72 4.04
N THR A 166 3.18 -10.05 4.05
CA THR A 166 4.20 -10.91 3.42
C THR A 166 3.93 -10.97 1.92
N ILE A 167 4.92 -10.63 1.11
CA ILE A 167 4.83 -10.71 -0.35
C ILE A 167 4.93 -12.18 -0.76
N LEU A 168 3.90 -12.71 -1.40
CA LEU A 168 3.82 -14.11 -1.84
C LEU A 168 4.06 -14.27 -3.34
N ASP A 169 3.73 -13.24 -4.12
CA ASP A 169 3.92 -13.16 -5.57
C ASP A 169 3.99 -11.70 -6.00
N GLY A 170 4.59 -11.45 -7.14
CA GLY A 170 4.68 -10.11 -7.72
C GLY A 170 5.40 -10.13 -9.04
N ASP A 171 5.24 -9.07 -9.80
CA ASP A 171 5.90 -8.91 -11.09
C ASP A 171 6.21 -7.44 -11.35
N VAL A 172 7.25 -7.19 -12.16
CA VAL A 172 7.62 -5.87 -12.64
C VAL A 172 7.49 -5.91 -14.16
N LEU A 173 6.76 -4.97 -14.73
CA LEU A 173 6.60 -4.89 -16.18
C LEU A 173 7.92 -4.44 -16.84
N SER A 174 8.24 -5.06 -17.96
CA SER A 174 9.55 -4.96 -18.63
C SER A 174 9.82 -3.62 -19.33
N GLU A 175 8.83 -2.75 -19.45
CA GLU A 175 9.01 -1.40 -20.02
C GLU A 175 8.37 -0.36 -19.09
N PRO A 176 9.16 0.27 -18.25
CA PRO A 176 8.65 1.21 -17.27
C PRO A 176 8.46 2.60 -17.88
N ASP A 177 7.23 2.97 -18.10
CA ASP A 177 6.84 4.40 -18.13
C ASP A 177 6.98 5.01 -16.71
N GLY A 178 8.04 4.79 -15.99
CA GLY A 178 8.27 5.30 -14.66
C GLY A 178 7.08 5.21 -13.67
N PRO A 179 7.31 5.39 -12.39
CA PRO A 179 6.26 5.37 -11.37
C PRO A 179 5.47 6.69 -11.33
N LEU A 180 4.20 6.61 -10.92
CA LEU A 180 3.42 7.78 -10.54
C LEU A 180 3.91 8.26 -9.18
N MET A 181 4.29 9.55 -9.11
CA MET A 181 4.70 10.23 -7.90
C MET A 181 3.63 11.22 -7.44
N TYR A 182 3.57 11.43 -6.14
CA TYR A 182 2.70 12.44 -5.52
C TYR A 182 3.50 13.34 -4.60
N TRP A 183 3.43 14.65 -4.86
CA TRP A 183 4.11 15.65 -4.06
C TRP A 183 3.32 16.96 -4.04
N ARG A 184 3.14 17.55 -2.87
CA ARG A 184 2.43 18.81 -2.67
C ARG A 184 1.08 18.87 -3.39
N ARG A 185 0.30 17.76 -3.31
CA ARG A 185 -1.02 17.59 -3.96
C ARG A 185 -0.98 17.58 -5.49
N GLN A 186 0.17 17.29 -6.07
CA GLN A 186 0.34 17.16 -7.51
C GLN A 186 0.85 15.76 -7.86
N TYR A 187 0.41 15.26 -9.00
CA TYR A 187 0.95 14.05 -9.60
C TYR A 187 2.05 14.41 -10.59
N ALA A 188 3.11 13.60 -10.63
CA ALA A 188 4.19 13.68 -11.60
C ALA A 188 4.73 12.28 -11.89
N GLY A 189 5.36 12.10 -13.06
CA GLY A 189 6.18 10.92 -13.34
C GLY A 189 7.58 11.09 -12.76
N TRP A 190 8.29 9.99 -12.58
CA TRP A 190 9.72 10.02 -12.32
C TRP A 190 10.44 10.59 -13.56
N PRO A 191 11.45 11.47 -13.40
CA PRO A 191 12.23 11.97 -14.54
C PRO A 191 12.85 10.82 -15.33
N THR A 192 12.89 10.94 -16.65
CA THR A 192 13.59 9.98 -17.51
C THR A 192 15.10 9.99 -17.22
N GLU A 193 15.81 8.91 -17.56
CA GLU A 193 17.27 8.84 -17.38
C GLU A 193 17.99 10.01 -18.05
N ASP A 194 17.54 10.43 -19.23
CA ASP A 194 18.11 11.58 -19.95
C ASP A 194 17.95 12.89 -19.16
N ALA A 195 16.80 13.10 -18.54
CA ALA A 195 16.53 14.30 -17.72
C ALA A 195 17.36 14.29 -16.42
N VAL A 196 17.55 13.13 -15.80
CA VAL A 196 18.42 12.98 -14.61
C VAL A 196 19.88 13.23 -14.97
N THR A 197 20.35 12.67 -16.08
CA THR A 197 21.73 12.85 -16.55
C THR A 197 22.02 14.30 -16.93
N ALA A 198 21.10 14.97 -17.62
CA ALA A 198 21.24 16.39 -17.94
C ALA A 198 21.31 17.27 -16.69
N GLY A 199 20.50 16.97 -15.65
CA GLY A 199 20.53 17.69 -14.38
C GLY A 199 21.82 17.49 -13.60
N LEU A 200 22.42 16.30 -13.64
CA LEU A 200 23.72 16.01 -13.01
C LEU A 200 24.87 16.75 -13.72
N THR A 201 24.86 16.81 -15.05
CA THR A 201 25.88 17.51 -15.84
C THR A 201 25.89 19.01 -15.53
N MET A 202 24.72 19.64 -15.43
CA MET A 202 24.59 21.06 -15.06
C MET A 202 25.09 21.37 -13.64
N ALA A 203 24.96 20.42 -12.71
CA ALA A 203 25.41 20.60 -11.32
C ALA A 203 26.93 20.44 -11.13
N THR A 204 27.64 19.84 -12.09
CA THR A 204 29.13 19.66 -12.04
C THR A 204 29.89 20.77 -12.74
N GLU A 205 29.22 21.64 -13.51
CA GLU A 205 29.83 22.76 -14.24
C GLU A 205 29.67 24.14 -13.53
N GLY A 206 29.09 24.20 -12.35
CA GLY A 206 28.88 25.37 -11.49
C GLY A 206 29.69 25.29 -10.20
#